data_9d4d51d2486e56c815d6e812e36a7065
#
_entry.id   9d4d51d2486e56c815d6e812e36a7065
#
_cell.length_a   1.000
_cell.length_b   1.000
_cell.length_c   1.000
_cell.angle_alpha   90.00
_cell.angle_beta   90.00
_cell.angle_gamma   90.00
#
_symmetry.space_group_name_H-M   'P 1'
#
loop_
_entity.id
_entity.type
_entity.pdbx_description
1 polymer ?
#
loop_
_entity_poly.entity_id
_entity_poly.type
_entity_poly.pdbx_seq_one_letter_code
_entity_poly.pdbx_strand_id
1 'polypeptide(L)'
;TTEIYTLSLHDALPILAGHFRKAAVEPRRFLREFRLNESGSYQAGQELSLDMFTVGQRIDVTGVSKGKGFAGAIKRHNFRSNRASHGNSLSHRAPGSIGCRQTPGRVFKGKKMAGHLGNERVTTLNLEVVRVDVERRLVMIKGSVPGANEGDVVLRPTVRG
;
A
#
# COMPACT_ATOMS: atom_id res chain seq x y z
N THR A 1 -9.56 -9.31 -11.27
CA THR A 1 -8.56 -8.33 -10.79
C THR A 1 -7.21 -8.74 -11.33
N THR A 2 -6.57 -7.88 -12.08
CA THR A 2 -5.35 -8.19 -12.85
C THR A 2 -4.15 -7.47 -12.26
N GLU A 3 -3.06 -8.16 -12.13
CA GLU A 3 -1.76 -7.60 -11.80
C GLU A 3 -0.88 -7.58 -13.06
N ILE A 4 -0.21 -6.46 -13.29
CA ILE A 4 0.75 -6.29 -14.38
C ILE A 4 2.14 -6.20 -13.76
N TYR A 5 3.04 -7.06 -14.20
CA TYR A 5 4.40 -7.14 -13.69
C TYR A 5 5.42 -6.92 -14.80
N THR A 6 6.39 -6.06 -14.54
CA THR A 6 7.63 -5.97 -15.32
C THR A 6 8.79 -6.23 -14.39
N LEU A 7 9.70 -7.16 -14.76
CA LEU A 7 10.80 -7.49 -13.90
C LEU A 7 12.07 -8.04 -14.51
N SER A 8 13.16 -7.75 -13.79
CA SER A 8 14.52 -8.25 -13.96
C SER A 8 14.64 -9.71 -13.47
N LEU A 9 15.31 -10.53 -14.27
CA LEU A 9 15.47 -11.98 -14.11
C LEU A 9 16.32 -12.45 -12.91
N HIS A 10 17.02 -11.55 -12.21
CA HIS A 10 18.07 -11.96 -11.27
C HIS A 10 17.62 -12.30 -9.85
N ASP A 11 16.35 -12.02 -9.48
CA ASP A 11 15.89 -12.14 -8.08
C ASP A 11 14.91 -13.29 -7.80
N ALA A 12 14.64 -14.16 -8.77
CA ALA A 12 13.77 -15.30 -8.53
C ALA A 12 14.53 -16.39 -7.75
N LEU A 13 14.17 -16.58 -6.50
CA LEU A 13 14.70 -17.67 -5.68
C LEU A 13 14.48 -19.01 -6.37
N PRO A 14 15.43 -19.97 -6.26
CA PRO A 14 15.34 -21.31 -6.90
C PRO A 14 14.05 -22.06 -6.61
N ILE A 15 13.45 -21.82 -5.44
CA ILE A 15 12.17 -22.40 -5.01
C ILE A 15 11.01 -21.97 -5.91
N LEU A 16 10.99 -20.70 -6.35
CA LEU A 16 9.94 -20.18 -7.23
C LEU A 16 10.10 -20.64 -8.68
N ALA A 17 11.32 -20.97 -9.11
CA ALA A 17 11.58 -21.44 -10.47
C ALA A 17 10.74 -22.68 -10.85
N GLY A 18 10.54 -23.61 -9.91
CA GLY A 18 9.70 -24.78 -10.10
C GLY A 18 8.22 -24.45 -10.32
N HIS A 19 7.72 -23.43 -9.63
CA HIS A 19 6.35 -22.94 -9.76
C HIS A 19 6.10 -22.34 -11.15
N PHE A 20 7.01 -21.48 -11.64
CA PHE A 20 6.91 -20.86 -12.97
C PHE A 20 7.09 -21.87 -14.10
N ARG A 21 7.94 -22.90 -13.94
CA ARG A 21 8.10 -23.98 -14.95
C ARG A 21 6.81 -24.74 -15.19
N LYS A 22 5.98 -24.97 -14.16
CA LYS A 22 4.68 -25.64 -14.33
C LYS A 22 3.71 -24.85 -15.17
N ALA A 23 3.80 -23.52 -15.12
CA ALA A 23 2.96 -22.61 -15.90
C ALA A 23 3.58 -22.25 -17.26
N ALA A 24 4.80 -22.75 -17.59
CA ALA A 24 5.57 -22.41 -18.80
C ALA A 24 5.75 -20.89 -19.00
N VAL A 25 5.92 -20.14 -17.91
CA VAL A 25 6.14 -18.67 -17.92
C VAL A 25 7.47 -18.31 -17.33
N GLU A 26 7.98 -17.13 -17.70
CA GLU A 26 9.20 -16.58 -17.10
C GLU A 26 9.01 -16.25 -15.63
N PRO A 27 10.05 -16.44 -14.79
CA PRO A 27 10.00 -16.11 -13.39
C PRO A 27 9.67 -14.63 -13.18
N ARG A 28 8.76 -14.35 -12.24
CA ARG A 28 8.34 -13.00 -11.85
C ARG A 28 8.65 -12.77 -10.37
N ARG A 29 8.91 -11.51 -10.01
CA ARG A 29 9.30 -11.10 -8.64
C ARG A 29 8.16 -11.17 -7.63
N PHE A 30 6.95 -10.84 -8.07
CA PHE A 30 5.78 -10.81 -7.19
C PHE A 30 4.77 -11.87 -7.58
N LEU A 31 4.26 -12.56 -6.58
CA LEU A 31 3.13 -13.46 -6.67
C LEU A 31 2.01 -12.91 -5.78
N ARG A 32 0.81 -12.85 -6.31
CA ARG A 32 -0.38 -12.43 -5.58
C ARG A 32 -1.52 -13.38 -5.85
N GLU A 33 -2.30 -13.65 -4.80
CA GLU A 33 -3.51 -14.45 -4.88
C GLU A 33 -4.75 -13.55 -4.84
N PHE A 34 -5.70 -13.81 -5.73
CA PHE A 34 -6.99 -13.16 -5.75
C PHE A 34 -8.09 -14.20 -5.64
N ARG A 35 -9.07 -13.93 -4.78
CA ARG A 35 -10.28 -14.73 -4.73
C ARG A 35 -11.18 -14.32 -5.87
N LEU A 36 -11.58 -15.27 -6.71
CA LEU A 36 -12.48 -15.10 -7.83
C LEU A 36 -13.84 -15.71 -7.46
N ASN A 37 -14.91 -15.09 -7.95
CA ASN A 37 -16.26 -15.66 -7.81
C ASN A 37 -16.45 -16.85 -8.75
N GLU A 38 -15.83 -16.80 -9.94
CA GLU A 38 -15.83 -17.85 -10.96
C GLU A 38 -14.39 -18.15 -11.38
N SER A 39 -13.96 -19.37 -11.17
CA SER A 39 -12.56 -19.79 -11.44
C SER A 39 -12.35 -20.40 -12.84
N GLY A 40 -13.42 -20.65 -13.59
CA GLY A 40 -13.36 -21.45 -14.83
C GLY A 40 -12.80 -20.75 -16.07
N SER A 41 -12.56 -19.43 -16.03
CA SER A 41 -12.19 -18.62 -17.20
C SER A 41 -10.70 -18.34 -17.36
N TYR A 42 -9.86 -18.75 -16.42
CA TYR A 42 -8.43 -18.42 -16.43
C TYR A 42 -7.57 -19.67 -16.60
N GLN A 43 -6.55 -19.55 -17.46
CA GLN A 43 -5.57 -20.62 -17.70
C GLN A 43 -4.19 -20.24 -17.17
N ALA A 44 -3.42 -21.22 -16.70
CA ALA A 44 -2.05 -21.00 -16.28
C ALA A 44 -1.20 -20.44 -17.43
N GLY A 45 -0.43 -19.38 -17.18
CA GLY A 45 0.37 -18.72 -18.21
C GLY A 45 -0.37 -17.67 -19.04
N GLN A 46 -1.66 -17.45 -18.82
CA GLN A 46 -2.42 -16.44 -19.53
C GLN A 46 -2.01 -15.03 -19.11
N GLU A 47 -1.72 -14.17 -20.08
CA GLU A 47 -1.57 -12.72 -19.85
C GLU A 47 -2.94 -12.04 -19.83
N LEU A 48 -3.14 -11.18 -18.85
CA LEU A 48 -4.35 -10.38 -18.73
C LEU A 48 -4.11 -8.99 -19.30
N SER A 49 -4.97 -8.54 -20.19
CA SER A 49 -4.87 -7.24 -20.83
C SER A 49 -5.52 -6.13 -19.97
N LEU A 50 -5.18 -4.87 -20.27
CA LEU A 50 -5.78 -3.71 -19.61
C LEU A 50 -7.20 -3.39 -20.07
N ASP A 51 -7.72 -4.09 -21.08
CA ASP A 51 -9.07 -3.87 -21.64
C ASP A 51 -10.19 -4.09 -20.63
N MET A 52 -9.87 -4.76 -19.51
CA MET A 52 -10.80 -4.93 -18.41
C MET A 52 -11.15 -3.63 -17.67
N PHE A 53 -10.33 -2.58 -17.83
CA PHE A 53 -10.60 -1.28 -17.21
C PHE A 53 -11.26 -0.34 -18.22
N THR A 54 -12.34 0.30 -17.82
CA THR A 54 -13.06 1.28 -18.64
C THR A 54 -12.84 2.70 -18.15
N VAL A 55 -12.84 3.66 -19.07
CA VAL A 55 -12.73 5.09 -18.71
C VAL A 55 -13.96 5.50 -17.88
N GLY A 56 -13.75 6.25 -16.81
CA GLY A 56 -14.80 6.65 -15.86
C GLY A 56 -15.08 5.60 -14.75
N GLN A 57 -14.51 4.40 -14.87
CA GLN A 57 -14.67 3.37 -13.84
C GLN A 57 -14.06 3.80 -12.52
N ARG A 58 -14.75 3.48 -11.41
CA ARG A 58 -14.23 3.66 -10.05
C ARG A 58 -13.45 2.43 -9.61
N ILE A 59 -12.24 2.68 -9.10
CA ILE A 59 -11.31 1.63 -8.67
C ILE A 59 -10.69 1.94 -7.31
N ASP A 60 -10.31 0.90 -6.60
CA ASP A 60 -9.52 0.96 -5.38
C ASP A 60 -8.07 0.61 -5.69
N VAL A 61 -7.14 1.45 -5.23
CA VAL A 61 -5.71 1.29 -5.47
C VAL A 61 -5.00 0.95 -4.19
N THR A 62 -4.40 -0.23 -4.14
CA THR A 62 -3.62 -0.71 -2.99
C THR A 62 -2.15 -0.70 -3.32
N GLY A 63 -1.33 -0.12 -2.46
CA GLY A 63 0.13 -0.12 -2.57
C GLY A 63 0.79 -0.10 -1.20
N VAL A 64 2.12 -0.07 -1.20
CA VAL A 64 2.93 0.09 0.01
C VAL A 64 3.34 1.55 0.13
N SER A 65 2.93 2.21 1.21
CA SER A 65 3.22 3.63 1.44
C SER A 65 4.73 3.89 1.58
N LYS A 66 5.17 5.11 1.24
CA LYS A 66 6.57 5.51 1.43
C LYS A 66 6.98 5.37 2.90
N GLY A 67 8.07 4.65 3.16
CA GLY A 67 8.64 4.53 4.49
C GLY A 67 9.18 5.87 4.99
N LYS A 68 8.92 6.20 6.26
CA LYS A 68 9.38 7.43 6.93
C LYS A 68 10.24 7.11 8.16
N GLY A 69 10.56 5.83 8.36
CA GLY A 69 11.34 5.34 9.48
C GLY A 69 10.64 5.51 10.83
N PHE A 70 11.41 5.64 11.89
CA PHE A 70 10.89 5.94 13.22
C PHE A 70 10.50 7.42 13.31
N ALA A 71 9.26 7.71 13.66
CA ALA A 71 8.71 9.05 13.73
C ALA A 71 8.19 9.36 15.13
N GLY A 72 8.45 10.58 15.60
CA GLY A 72 7.91 11.09 16.85
C GLY A 72 6.38 11.32 16.78
N ALA A 73 5.75 11.48 17.93
CA ALA A 73 4.29 11.63 18.04
C ALA A 73 3.74 12.82 17.22
N ILE A 74 4.52 13.89 17.09
CA ILE A 74 4.13 15.08 16.29
C ILE A 74 4.01 14.68 14.82
N LYS A 75 5.03 14.05 14.22
CA LYS A 75 5.03 13.65 12.81
C LYS A 75 4.05 12.50 12.54
N ARG A 76 3.98 11.52 13.45
CA ARG A 76 3.21 10.30 13.26
C ARG A 76 1.71 10.49 13.47
N HIS A 77 1.33 11.33 14.45
CA HIS A 77 -0.06 11.48 14.89
C HIS A 77 -0.56 12.92 14.91
N ASN A 78 0.23 13.86 14.38
CA ASN A 78 -0.10 15.28 14.33
C ASN A 78 -0.34 15.90 15.73
N PHE A 79 0.44 15.48 16.72
CA PHE A 79 0.41 16.07 18.05
C PHE A 79 0.95 17.50 18.00
N ARG A 80 0.38 18.37 18.81
CA ARG A 80 0.88 19.72 19.01
C ARG A 80 2.21 19.67 19.78
N SER A 81 3.19 20.48 19.37
CA SER A 81 4.41 20.68 20.15
C SER A 81 4.12 21.47 21.43
N ASN A 82 4.94 21.26 22.44
CA ASN A 82 4.94 22.12 23.61
C ASN A 82 5.55 23.49 23.29
N ARG A 83 5.44 24.45 24.22
CA ARG A 83 5.97 25.80 24.04
C ARG A 83 7.49 25.77 23.84
N ALA A 84 8.02 26.66 22.99
CA ALA A 84 9.45 26.78 22.74
C ALA A 84 10.16 27.58 23.89
N SER A 85 9.41 28.39 24.61
CA SER A 85 9.88 29.23 25.71
C SER A 85 8.91 29.17 26.91
N HIS A 86 8.80 30.20 27.73
CA HIS A 86 7.93 30.26 28.92
C HIS A 86 8.26 29.17 29.95
N GLY A 87 9.57 29.01 30.27
CA GLY A 87 10.05 28.09 31.30
C GLY A 87 10.20 26.63 30.82
N ASN A 88 9.93 26.33 29.57
CA ASN A 88 10.17 24.98 29.00
C ASN A 88 11.66 24.86 28.61
N SER A 89 12.37 23.88 29.16
CA SER A 89 13.80 23.67 28.90
C SER A 89 14.06 22.43 27.98
N LEU A 90 13.42 21.29 28.23
CA LEU A 90 13.74 20.03 27.56
C LEU A 90 12.57 19.37 26.80
N SER A 91 11.34 19.75 27.11
CA SER A 91 10.13 19.01 26.69
C SER A 91 9.42 19.64 25.50
N HIS A 92 10.14 20.05 24.45
CA HIS A 92 9.54 20.74 23.30
C HIS A 92 8.71 19.81 22.41
N ARG A 93 9.13 18.57 22.25
CA ARG A 93 8.52 17.59 21.34
C ARG A 93 7.95 16.34 22.01
N ALA A 94 7.83 16.38 23.33
CA ALA A 94 7.29 15.28 24.13
C ALA A 94 5.79 15.08 23.85
N PRO A 95 5.29 13.82 23.89
CA PRO A 95 3.89 13.51 23.64
C PRO A 95 2.93 13.99 24.75
N GLY A 96 3.46 14.36 25.90
CA GLY A 96 2.68 14.71 27.10
C GLY A 96 2.30 13.49 27.94
N SER A 97 1.24 13.59 28.73
CA SER A 97 0.77 12.50 29.58
C SER A 97 0.30 11.30 28.76
N ILE A 98 0.68 10.11 29.20
CA ILE A 98 0.26 8.84 28.58
C ILE A 98 -0.81 8.10 29.38
N GLY A 99 -1.17 8.60 30.55
CA GLY A 99 -2.21 8.01 31.42
C GLY A 99 -2.14 8.53 32.84
N CYS A 100 -2.98 8.00 33.71
CA CYS A 100 -2.98 8.28 35.14
C CYS A 100 -2.31 7.14 35.91
N ARG A 101 -1.68 7.47 37.03
CA ARG A 101 -0.89 6.55 37.84
C ARG A 101 -1.76 5.52 38.55
N GLN A 102 -2.68 5.96 39.40
CA GLN A 102 -3.45 5.09 40.29
C GLN A 102 -4.59 4.38 39.55
N THR A 103 -5.44 5.14 38.90
CA THR A 103 -6.57 4.60 38.10
C THR A 103 -6.48 5.19 36.71
N PRO A 104 -6.22 4.38 35.67
CA PRO A 104 -6.31 2.90 35.54
C PRO A 104 -5.02 2.13 35.90
N GLY A 105 -3.92 2.79 36.34
CA GLY A 105 -2.64 2.13 36.65
C GLY A 105 -1.92 1.48 35.49
N ARG A 106 -2.32 1.80 34.25
CA ARG A 106 -1.77 1.26 33.02
C ARG A 106 -1.92 2.24 31.87
N VAL A 107 -1.16 2.03 30.81
CA VAL A 107 -1.36 2.70 29.52
C VAL A 107 -2.33 1.87 28.68
N PHE A 108 -3.37 2.48 28.15
CA PHE A 108 -4.34 1.78 27.31
C PHE A 108 -3.71 1.31 26.00
N LYS A 109 -4.17 0.16 25.51
CA LYS A 109 -3.80 -0.33 24.16
C LYS A 109 -4.22 0.67 23.09
N GLY A 110 -3.41 0.82 22.04
CA GLY A 110 -3.68 1.78 20.97
C GLY A 110 -3.34 3.24 21.30
N LYS A 111 -2.73 3.53 22.46
CA LYS A 111 -2.24 4.88 22.78
C LYS A 111 -1.25 5.36 21.72
N LYS A 112 -1.53 6.52 21.14
CA LYS A 112 -0.70 7.13 20.10
C LYS A 112 0.66 7.54 20.67
N MET A 113 1.72 6.89 20.20
CA MET A 113 3.12 7.10 20.61
C MET A 113 4.04 7.16 19.39
N ALA A 114 5.29 7.54 19.62
CA ALA A 114 6.35 7.44 18.61
C ALA A 114 6.51 5.99 18.13
N GLY A 115 6.91 5.81 16.88
CA GLY A 115 7.12 4.49 16.30
C GLY A 115 7.30 4.54 14.78
N HIS A 116 7.30 3.38 14.17
CA HIS A 116 7.41 3.22 12.73
C HIS A 116 6.26 3.93 11.99
N LEU A 117 6.59 4.61 10.90
CA LEU A 117 5.63 5.32 10.05
C LEU A 117 5.93 5.01 8.58
N GLY A 118 4.89 4.73 7.83
CA GLY A 118 5.00 4.33 6.43
C GLY A 118 5.49 2.89 6.24
N ASN A 119 5.80 2.51 4.99
CA ASN A 119 6.13 1.14 4.58
C ASN A 119 5.08 0.13 5.04
N GLU A 120 3.84 0.52 4.94
CA GLU A 120 2.67 -0.28 5.27
C GLU A 120 1.68 -0.30 4.10
N ARG A 121 0.92 -1.38 4.00
CA ARG A 121 -0.09 -1.54 2.96
C ARG A 121 -1.22 -0.54 3.19
N VAL A 122 -1.46 0.31 2.19
CA VAL A 122 -2.52 1.33 2.21
C VAL A 122 -3.37 1.18 0.96
N THR A 123 -4.68 1.33 1.10
CA THR A 123 -5.62 1.34 -0.02
C THR A 123 -6.28 2.71 -0.11
N THR A 124 -6.17 3.33 -1.27
CA THR A 124 -6.94 4.53 -1.60
C THR A 124 -8.18 4.10 -2.37
N LEU A 125 -9.34 4.41 -1.81
CA LEU A 125 -10.62 3.95 -2.32
C LEU A 125 -11.19 4.93 -3.35
N ASN A 126 -11.99 4.39 -4.27
CA ASN A 126 -12.91 5.14 -5.14
C ASN A 126 -12.21 6.17 -6.05
N LEU A 127 -11.07 5.81 -6.63
CA LEU A 127 -10.38 6.62 -7.63
C LEU A 127 -10.99 6.41 -9.01
N GLU A 128 -10.95 7.45 -9.85
CA GLU A 128 -11.51 7.43 -11.20
C GLU A 128 -10.43 7.13 -12.24
N VAL A 129 -10.72 6.19 -13.16
CA VAL A 129 -9.89 5.91 -14.33
C VAL A 129 -10.17 6.97 -15.38
N VAL A 130 -9.16 7.77 -15.72
CA VAL A 130 -9.28 8.86 -16.70
C VAL A 130 -9.03 8.37 -18.12
N ARG A 131 -8.03 7.51 -18.30
CA ARG A 131 -7.63 6.99 -19.60
C ARG A 131 -6.99 5.62 -19.46
N VAL A 132 -7.28 4.74 -20.40
CA VAL A 132 -6.60 3.45 -20.58
C VAL A 132 -5.92 3.47 -21.94
N ASP A 133 -4.63 3.19 -21.98
CA ASP A 133 -3.82 3.08 -23.20
C ASP A 133 -3.25 1.66 -23.25
N VAL A 134 -3.87 0.82 -24.05
CA VAL A 134 -3.54 -0.62 -24.16
C VAL A 134 -2.20 -0.82 -24.85
N GLU A 135 -1.88 -0.03 -25.88
CA GLU A 135 -0.63 -0.15 -26.63
C GLU A 135 0.59 0.13 -25.75
N ARG A 136 0.49 1.18 -24.93
CA ARG A 136 1.55 1.59 -23.99
C ARG A 136 1.48 0.89 -22.64
N ARG A 137 0.47 0.06 -22.42
CA ARG A 137 0.18 -0.60 -21.14
C ARG A 137 0.06 0.39 -19.97
N LEU A 138 -0.65 1.50 -20.16
CA LEU A 138 -0.82 2.57 -19.18
C LEU A 138 -2.27 2.74 -18.75
N VAL A 139 -2.49 2.89 -17.45
CA VAL A 139 -3.77 3.31 -16.87
C VAL A 139 -3.56 4.62 -16.13
N MET A 140 -4.26 5.66 -16.54
CA MET A 140 -4.24 6.97 -15.89
C MET A 140 -5.36 7.09 -14.88
N ILE A 141 -5.00 7.37 -13.64
CA ILE A 141 -5.93 7.42 -12.50
C ILE A 141 -5.91 8.82 -11.92
N LYS A 142 -7.09 9.38 -11.67
CA LYS A 142 -7.25 10.69 -11.03
C LYS A 142 -7.20 10.55 -9.51
N GLY A 143 -6.17 11.12 -8.88
CA GLY A 143 -6.03 11.16 -7.44
C GLY A 143 -4.68 10.66 -6.94
N SER A 144 -4.59 10.39 -5.65
CA SER A 144 -3.35 9.98 -4.99
C SER A 144 -3.20 8.46 -5.02
N VAL A 145 -2.13 8.00 -5.67
CA VAL A 145 -1.73 6.58 -5.67
C VAL A 145 -0.75 6.34 -4.52
N PRO A 146 -0.97 5.32 -3.67
CA PRO A 146 -0.07 5.05 -2.55
C PRO A 146 1.27 4.48 -3.01
N GLY A 147 2.35 4.89 -2.39
CA GLY A 147 3.68 4.33 -2.60
C GLY A 147 4.70 5.27 -3.21
N ALA A 148 5.88 4.73 -3.50
CA ALA A 148 6.95 5.40 -4.22
C ALA A 148 6.68 5.36 -5.72
N ASN A 149 7.41 6.19 -6.48
CA ASN A 149 7.48 6.01 -7.93
C ASN A 149 8.05 4.62 -8.23
N GLU A 150 7.59 3.99 -9.30
CA GLU A 150 7.99 2.64 -9.70
C GLU A 150 7.63 1.54 -8.67
N GLY A 151 6.77 1.86 -7.70
CA GLY A 151 6.26 0.89 -6.74
C GLY A 151 5.11 0.08 -7.30
N ASP A 152 4.97 -1.16 -6.84
CA ASP A 152 3.89 -2.04 -7.24
C ASP A 152 2.56 -1.62 -6.62
N VAL A 153 1.51 -1.62 -7.44
CA VAL A 153 0.16 -1.31 -7.01
C VAL A 153 -0.83 -2.37 -7.51
N VAL A 154 -1.85 -2.61 -6.74
CA VAL A 154 -2.96 -3.50 -7.09
C VAL A 154 -4.19 -2.65 -7.33
N LEU A 155 -4.76 -2.79 -8.53
CA LEU A 155 -5.99 -2.13 -8.93
C LEU A 155 -7.17 -3.11 -8.77
N ARG A 156 -8.26 -2.67 -8.17
CA ARG A 156 -9.50 -3.45 -8.05
C ARG A 156 -10.69 -2.57 -8.36
N PRO A 157 -11.74 -3.11 -8.98
CA PRO A 157 -13.01 -2.40 -9.03
C PRO A 157 -13.48 -2.06 -7.62
N THR A 158 -14.00 -0.85 -7.41
CA THR A 158 -14.55 -0.49 -6.11
C THR A 158 -15.81 -1.28 -5.80
N VAL A 159 -16.00 -1.62 -4.53
CA VAL A 159 -17.22 -2.28 -4.05
C VAL A 159 -18.26 -1.25 -3.62
N ARG A 160 -17.84 -0.02 -3.38
CA ARG A 160 -18.65 1.09 -2.88
C ARG A 160 -18.61 2.24 -3.88
N GLY A 161 -19.27 2.10 -4.98
CA GLY A 161 -19.40 3.14 -6.00
C GLY A 161 -20.84 3.48 -6.29
#